data_9dd1358a1355c792d34cdda5e286e960
#
_entry.id   9dd1358a1355c792d34cdda5e286e960
#
_cell.length_a   1.000
_cell.length_b   1.000
_cell.length_c   1.000
_cell.angle_alpha   90.00
_cell.angle_beta   90.00
_cell.angle_gamma   90.00
#
_symmetry.space_group_name_H-M   'P 1'
#
loop_
_entity.id
_entity.type
_entity.pdbx_description
1 polymer ?
#
loop_
_entity_poly.entity_id
_entity_poly.type
_entity_poly.pdbx_seq_one_letter_code
_entity_poly.pdbx_strand_id
1 'polypeptide(L)'
;GAADMKSSVAAFVEAAKDFINTNEKLNFKLAILLTSNEEGTSKDGFIDKIIEKMIEDNEIIDFCLVGEPTSSEKVADCARIGRRGSLGGCLKIFGKQGHVAYPEKVINPILLSGDLISKLKNKVWDDGNEAFDPTSFQISNISSGTGAHNVVPGELELTFNFRFSTESTEDSLKFEFESILKDLELDYELSWDLNGNPYYTKDNFFKDIVCASSEEITGYKPELNAKGGTSDGRFVAAMNTEIVELGPVNKSIHQIDEHVSVNDLWKLKDIYEKILINLNQSL
;
A
#
# COMPACT_ATOMS: atom_id res chain seq x y z
N GLY A 1 -2.43 13.84 10.59
CA GLY A 1 -1.23 14.52 10.11
C GLY A 1 -0.06 14.55 11.09
N ALA A 2 -0.25 14.40 12.42
CA ALA A 2 0.87 14.40 13.36
C ALA A 2 1.61 13.06 13.32
N ALA A 3 0.90 11.94 13.48
CA ALA A 3 1.45 10.62 13.40
C ALA A 3 1.65 10.18 11.94
N ASP A 4 0.77 10.64 11.06
CA ASP A 4 0.75 10.28 9.63
C ASP A 4 0.91 11.53 8.76
N MET A 5 2.17 11.90 8.38
CA MET A 5 3.43 11.49 9.03
C MET A 5 4.35 12.70 9.29
N LYS A 6 3.77 13.89 9.63
CA LYS A 6 4.56 15.13 9.82
C LYS A 6 5.62 15.02 10.92
N SER A 7 5.40 14.15 11.92
CA SER A 7 6.40 13.89 12.96
C SER A 7 7.66 13.21 12.38
N SER A 8 7.50 12.27 11.44
CA SER A 8 8.64 11.68 10.73
C SER A 8 9.37 12.72 9.87
N VAL A 9 8.64 13.60 9.19
CA VAL A 9 9.25 14.70 8.43
C VAL A 9 10.10 15.58 9.32
N ALA A 10 9.60 15.97 10.50
CA ALA A 10 10.35 16.76 11.46
C ALA A 10 11.59 15.99 11.96
N ALA A 11 11.44 14.71 12.28
CA ALA A 11 12.53 13.86 12.73
C ALA A 11 13.61 13.70 11.66
N PHE A 12 13.26 13.52 10.37
CA PHE A 12 14.19 13.45 9.26
C PHE A 12 15.02 14.73 9.11
N VAL A 13 14.34 15.88 9.16
CA VAL A 13 15.02 17.17 8.99
C VAL A 13 16.01 17.43 10.12
N GLU A 14 15.62 17.22 11.38
CA GLU A 14 16.53 17.42 12.52
C GLU A 14 17.66 16.36 12.55
N ALA A 15 17.39 15.10 12.24
CA ALA A 15 18.41 14.06 12.13
C ALA A 15 19.44 14.38 11.04
N ALA A 16 18.97 14.78 9.84
CA ALA A 16 19.85 15.17 8.74
C ALA A 16 20.72 16.39 9.09
N LYS A 17 20.14 17.39 9.73
CA LYS A 17 20.83 18.59 10.18
C LYS A 17 21.92 18.27 11.20
N ASP A 18 21.62 17.48 12.23
CA ASP A 18 22.60 17.10 13.25
C ASP A 18 23.71 16.24 12.65
N PHE A 19 23.35 15.26 11.78
CA PHE A 19 24.32 14.43 11.06
C PHE A 19 25.28 15.26 10.19
N ILE A 20 24.78 16.21 9.39
CA ILE A 20 25.61 17.05 8.52
C ILE A 20 26.54 17.96 9.36
N ASN A 21 26.05 18.49 10.48
CA ASN A 21 26.83 19.37 11.34
C ASN A 21 27.94 18.64 12.10
N THR A 22 27.81 17.34 12.32
CA THR A 22 28.76 16.53 13.11
C THR A 22 29.72 15.71 12.24
N ASN A 23 29.47 15.59 10.93
CA ASN A 23 30.29 14.81 10.02
C ASN A 23 30.93 15.70 8.92
N GLU A 24 32.24 15.79 8.94
CA GLU A 24 32.98 16.59 7.95
C GLU A 24 32.95 16.00 6.53
N LYS A 25 32.76 14.68 6.43
CA LYS A 25 32.74 13.94 5.16
C LYS A 25 31.54 13.05 5.06
N LEU A 26 30.82 13.17 3.96
CA LEU A 26 29.70 12.28 3.61
C LEU A 26 30.15 11.34 2.48
N ASN A 27 29.93 10.03 2.69
CA ASN A 27 30.26 9.00 1.70
C ASN A 27 29.10 8.73 0.73
N PHE A 28 27.97 9.43 0.90
CA PHE A 28 26.77 9.31 0.06
C PHE A 28 26.10 10.69 -0.16
N LYS A 29 25.20 10.76 -1.12
CA LYS A 29 24.29 11.90 -1.29
C LYS A 29 23.05 11.66 -0.41
N LEU A 30 22.64 12.65 0.36
CA LEU A 30 21.41 12.64 1.13
C LEU A 30 20.36 13.52 0.47
N ALA A 31 19.18 12.98 0.22
CA ALA A 31 18.04 13.72 -0.28
C ALA A 31 16.82 13.48 0.62
N ILE A 32 15.99 14.50 0.78
CA ILE A 32 14.68 14.40 1.44
C ILE A 32 13.62 14.71 0.38
N LEU A 33 12.79 13.70 0.06
CA LEU A 33 11.63 13.86 -0.80
C LEU A 33 10.40 14.11 0.07
N LEU A 34 9.74 15.24 -0.16
CA LEU A 34 8.47 15.57 0.51
C LEU A 34 7.36 15.61 -0.54
N THR A 35 6.30 14.88 -0.27
CA THR A 35 5.13 14.78 -1.13
C THR A 35 3.92 15.47 -0.50
N SER A 36 2.95 15.81 -1.31
CA SER A 36 1.63 16.29 -0.87
C SER A 36 0.55 15.43 -1.52
N ASN A 37 -0.61 15.33 -0.84
CA ASN A 37 -1.74 14.55 -1.32
C ASN A 37 -1.48 13.02 -1.37
N GLU A 38 -0.65 12.49 -0.47
CA GLU A 38 -0.39 11.05 -0.37
C GLU A 38 -1.67 10.26 -0.09
N GLU A 39 -2.52 10.77 0.80
CA GLU A 39 -3.83 10.20 1.17
C GLU A 39 -4.91 10.37 0.09
N GLY A 40 -4.60 11.07 -0.98
CA GLY A 40 -5.50 11.31 -2.09
C GLY A 40 -5.59 10.14 -3.08
N THR A 41 -6.31 10.36 -4.15
CA THR A 41 -6.34 9.40 -5.25
C THR A 41 -5.01 9.44 -6.02
N SER A 42 -4.48 8.27 -6.39
CA SER A 42 -3.18 8.12 -7.08
C SER A 42 -3.03 8.96 -8.35
N LYS A 43 -4.14 9.43 -8.94
CA LYS A 43 -4.16 10.25 -10.17
C LYS A 43 -3.78 11.72 -9.94
N ASP A 44 -3.77 12.19 -8.70
CA ASP A 44 -3.46 13.58 -8.33
C ASP A 44 -2.06 13.73 -7.71
N GLY A 45 -1.32 12.63 -7.54
CA GLY A 45 0.03 12.63 -7.00
C GLY A 45 1.07 13.08 -8.03
N PHE A 46 2.10 13.79 -7.56
CA PHE A 46 3.23 14.19 -8.40
C PHE A 46 4.43 13.27 -8.25
N ILE A 47 4.38 12.31 -7.30
CA ILE A 47 5.52 11.46 -6.99
C ILE A 47 5.88 10.53 -8.16
N ASP A 48 4.89 9.99 -8.85
CA ASP A 48 5.06 9.19 -10.06
C ASP A 48 5.89 9.96 -11.11
N LYS A 49 5.53 11.22 -11.38
CA LYS A 49 6.24 12.09 -12.32
C LYS A 49 7.65 12.45 -11.86
N ILE A 50 7.85 12.61 -10.56
CA ILE A 50 9.18 12.86 -9.99
C ILE A 50 10.06 11.63 -10.21
N ILE A 51 9.56 10.43 -9.89
CA ILE A 51 10.31 9.19 -10.07
C ILE A 51 10.56 8.91 -11.55
N GLU A 52 9.58 9.09 -12.43
CA GLU A 52 9.77 8.99 -13.88
C GLU A 52 10.89 9.93 -14.35
N LYS A 53 10.87 11.18 -13.90
CA LYS A 53 11.92 12.16 -14.24
C LYS A 53 13.29 11.77 -13.70
N MET A 54 13.38 11.23 -12.50
CA MET A 54 14.65 10.74 -11.93
C MET A 54 15.20 9.56 -12.75
N ILE A 55 14.33 8.63 -13.19
CA ILE A 55 14.71 7.51 -14.06
C ILE A 55 15.23 8.03 -15.41
N GLU A 56 14.53 9.00 -16.03
CA GLU A 56 14.98 9.64 -17.30
C GLU A 56 16.35 10.31 -17.15
N ASP A 57 16.59 10.95 -16.02
CA ASP A 57 17.84 11.64 -15.73
C ASP A 57 18.97 10.69 -15.27
N ASN A 58 18.70 9.38 -15.22
CA ASN A 58 19.60 8.33 -14.73
C ASN A 58 20.08 8.57 -13.28
N GLU A 59 19.25 9.19 -12.45
CA GLU A 59 19.52 9.28 -11.02
C GLU A 59 19.37 7.89 -10.39
N ILE A 60 20.28 7.58 -9.45
CA ILE A 60 20.28 6.31 -8.71
C ILE A 60 19.93 6.60 -7.25
N ILE A 61 18.98 5.87 -6.73
CA ILE A 61 18.66 5.84 -5.30
C ILE A 61 18.95 4.42 -4.81
N ASP A 62 20.05 4.25 -4.06
CA ASP A 62 20.44 2.95 -3.52
C ASP A 62 19.54 2.56 -2.34
N PHE A 63 19.24 3.51 -1.46
CA PHE A 63 18.49 3.30 -0.22
C PHE A 63 17.39 4.34 -0.05
N CYS A 64 16.23 3.92 0.45
CA CYS A 64 15.12 4.80 0.78
C CYS A 64 14.55 4.44 2.15
N LEU A 65 14.53 5.42 3.06
CA LEU A 65 13.82 5.31 4.32
C LEU A 65 12.51 6.10 4.25
N VAL A 66 11.39 5.40 4.39
CA VAL A 66 10.05 6.00 4.38
C VAL A 66 9.57 6.14 5.82
N GLY A 67 9.10 7.33 6.18
CA GLY A 67 8.71 7.66 7.57
C GLY A 67 7.26 7.34 7.91
N GLU A 68 6.62 6.43 7.19
CA GLU A 68 5.24 5.98 7.46
C GLU A 68 5.07 5.42 8.87
N PRO A 69 3.91 5.57 9.52
CA PRO A 69 3.65 5.11 10.89
C PRO A 69 3.59 3.58 10.97
N THR A 70 4.75 2.95 11.02
CA THR A 70 4.92 1.49 11.02
C THR A 70 4.85 0.86 12.40
N SER A 71 5.18 1.63 13.43
CA SER A 71 5.26 1.14 14.82
C SER A 71 3.88 0.86 15.40
N SER A 72 3.77 -0.19 16.23
CA SER A 72 2.50 -0.64 16.79
C SER A 72 2.29 -0.19 18.24
N GLU A 73 3.14 -0.62 19.17
CA GLU A 73 3.04 -0.32 20.59
C GLU A 73 4.10 0.67 21.05
N LYS A 74 5.30 0.58 20.47
CA LYS A 74 6.48 1.37 20.82
C LYS A 74 7.16 1.82 19.54
N VAL A 75 7.77 3.00 19.56
CA VAL A 75 8.52 3.51 18.41
C VAL A 75 9.60 2.50 17.98
N ALA A 76 9.64 2.19 16.68
CA ALA A 76 10.55 1.22 16.09
C ALA A 76 10.39 -0.23 16.59
N ASP A 77 9.21 -0.63 17.08
CA ASP A 77 8.95 -2.05 17.36
C ASP A 77 8.63 -2.84 16.09
N CYS A 78 8.30 -2.14 14.99
CA CYS A 78 8.05 -2.74 13.70
C CYS A 78 8.56 -1.84 12.55
N ALA A 79 9.19 -2.45 11.54
CA ALA A 79 9.55 -1.82 10.28
C ALA A 79 8.97 -2.60 9.11
N ARG A 80 8.63 -1.90 8.03
CA ARG A 80 8.15 -2.53 6.79
C ARG A 80 9.28 -2.65 5.80
N ILE A 81 9.42 -3.83 5.21
CA ILE A 81 10.41 -4.14 4.17
C ILE A 81 9.76 -4.50 2.84
N GLY A 82 8.48 -4.20 2.73
CA GLY A 82 7.66 -4.41 1.56
C GLY A 82 6.22 -4.02 1.81
N ARG A 83 5.46 -3.90 0.75
CA ARG A 83 4.02 -3.62 0.78
C ARG A 83 3.30 -4.48 -0.24
N ARG A 84 2.07 -4.90 0.09
CA ARG A 84 1.20 -5.57 -0.88
C ARG A 84 0.77 -4.60 -1.96
N GLY A 85 0.55 -5.12 -3.17
CA GLY A 85 -0.10 -4.39 -4.23
C GLY A 85 -1.58 -4.11 -3.91
N SER A 86 -2.14 -3.16 -4.60
CA SER A 86 -3.56 -2.81 -4.52
C SER A 86 -4.14 -2.62 -5.92
N LEU A 87 -5.08 -3.50 -6.28
CA LEU A 87 -5.80 -3.46 -7.55
C LEU A 87 -7.28 -3.39 -7.27
N GLY A 88 -7.91 -2.26 -7.59
CA GLY A 88 -9.34 -2.05 -7.49
C GLY A 88 -10.05 -2.30 -8.81
N GLY A 89 -11.37 -2.40 -8.76
CA GLY A 89 -12.20 -2.43 -9.94
C GLY A 89 -13.67 -2.13 -9.65
N CYS A 90 -14.36 -1.74 -10.71
CA CYS A 90 -15.81 -1.59 -10.73
C CYS A 90 -16.38 -2.49 -11.81
N LEU A 91 -17.28 -3.38 -11.43
CA LEU A 91 -17.97 -4.31 -12.31
C LEU A 91 -19.46 -3.95 -12.36
N LYS A 92 -19.96 -3.73 -13.56
CA LYS A 92 -21.38 -3.58 -13.84
C LYS A 92 -21.87 -4.82 -14.57
N ILE A 93 -22.88 -5.50 -14.01
CA ILE A 93 -23.53 -6.67 -14.61
C ILE A 93 -24.87 -6.22 -15.21
N PHE A 94 -25.07 -6.50 -16.49
CA PHE A 94 -26.32 -6.19 -17.16
C PHE A 94 -27.32 -7.34 -17.06
N GLY A 95 -28.54 -6.96 -16.88
CA GLY A 95 -29.70 -7.84 -16.90
C GLY A 95 -30.79 -7.27 -17.81
N LYS A 96 -32.03 -7.68 -17.56
CA LYS A 96 -33.19 -7.15 -18.26
C LYS A 96 -34.27 -6.81 -17.24
N GLN A 97 -34.53 -5.50 -17.12
CA GLN A 97 -35.56 -5.00 -16.21
C GLN A 97 -36.96 -5.45 -16.62
N GLY A 98 -37.80 -5.71 -15.61
CA GLY A 98 -39.21 -6.01 -15.83
C GLY A 98 -39.97 -6.34 -14.55
N HIS A 99 -41.23 -6.74 -14.71
CA HIS A 99 -42.10 -7.03 -13.60
C HIS A 99 -41.81 -8.44 -13.03
N VAL A 100 -41.67 -8.58 -11.72
CA VAL A 100 -41.36 -9.86 -11.05
C VAL A 100 -42.35 -11.00 -11.31
N ALA A 101 -43.58 -10.68 -11.70
CA ALA A 101 -44.58 -11.67 -12.04
C ALA A 101 -44.33 -12.40 -13.39
N TYR A 102 -43.37 -11.91 -14.18
CA TYR A 102 -43.07 -12.48 -15.51
C TYR A 102 -41.57 -12.85 -15.59
N PRO A 103 -41.15 -13.88 -14.83
CA PRO A 103 -39.72 -14.24 -14.74
C PRO A 103 -39.11 -14.62 -16.09
N GLU A 104 -39.91 -15.10 -17.04
CA GLU A 104 -39.47 -15.45 -18.41
C GLU A 104 -39.14 -14.22 -19.30
N LYS A 105 -39.49 -13.01 -18.85
CA LYS A 105 -39.28 -11.76 -19.62
C LYS A 105 -38.13 -10.92 -19.07
N VAL A 106 -37.54 -11.32 -17.96
CA VAL A 106 -36.51 -10.57 -17.24
C VAL A 106 -35.22 -11.38 -17.15
N ILE A 107 -34.11 -10.68 -16.94
CA ILE A 107 -32.83 -11.24 -16.53
C ILE A 107 -32.42 -10.49 -15.27
N ASN A 108 -32.34 -11.21 -14.14
CA ASN A 108 -32.09 -10.57 -12.85
C ASN A 108 -30.58 -10.55 -12.52
N PRO A 109 -29.90 -9.38 -12.62
CA PRO A 109 -28.49 -9.29 -12.37
C PRO A 109 -28.13 -9.55 -10.88
N ILE A 110 -29.08 -9.36 -9.95
CA ILE A 110 -28.87 -9.69 -8.54
C ILE A 110 -28.73 -11.21 -8.38
N LEU A 111 -29.55 -12.01 -9.05
CA LEU A 111 -29.43 -13.46 -8.98
C LEU A 111 -28.17 -13.96 -9.67
N LEU A 112 -27.80 -13.39 -10.82
CA LEU A 112 -26.55 -13.69 -11.52
C LEU A 112 -25.32 -13.38 -10.67
N SER A 113 -25.35 -12.28 -9.90
CA SER A 113 -24.24 -11.93 -9.01
C SER A 113 -24.03 -12.93 -7.87
N GLY A 114 -25.04 -13.68 -7.48
CA GLY A 114 -24.92 -14.70 -6.42
C GLY A 114 -23.91 -15.78 -6.76
N ASP A 115 -23.94 -16.32 -7.98
CA ASP A 115 -22.99 -17.33 -8.45
C ASP A 115 -21.59 -16.75 -8.57
N LEU A 116 -21.47 -15.52 -9.08
CA LEU A 116 -20.18 -14.79 -9.16
C LEU A 116 -19.58 -14.61 -7.76
N ILE A 117 -20.33 -14.05 -6.82
CA ILE A 117 -19.87 -13.82 -5.44
C ILE A 117 -19.44 -15.13 -4.78
N SER A 118 -20.19 -16.21 -5.00
CA SER A 118 -19.84 -17.54 -4.47
C SER A 118 -18.50 -18.05 -5.02
N LYS A 119 -18.26 -17.90 -6.33
CA LYS A 119 -16.98 -18.28 -6.95
C LYS A 119 -15.82 -17.43 -6.43
N LEU A 120 -15.99 -16.11 -6.41
CA LEU A 120 -14.96 -15.17 -5.96
C LEU A 120 -14.58 -15.35 -4.48
N LYS A 121 -15.58 -15.56 -3.61
CA LYS A 121 -15.39 -15.80 -2.16
C LYS A 121 -14.52 -17.03 -1.87
N ASN A 122 -14.66 -18.09 -2.67
CA ASN A 122 -14.00 -19.37 -2.44
C ASN A 122 -12.70 -19.53 -3.23
N LYS A 123 -12.34 -18.55 -4.06
CA LYS A 123 -11.13 -18.61 -4.86
C LYS A 123 -9.89 -18.32 -4.02
N VAL A 124 -8.90 -19.19 -4.12
CA VAL A 124 -7.53 -18.95 -3.69
C VAL A 124 -6.80 -18.31 -4.87
N TRP A 125 -6.28 -17.10 -4.67
CA TRP A 125 -5.59 -16.33 -5.71
C TRP A 125 -4.10 -16.66 -5.78
N ASP A 126 -3.46 -16.84 -4.62
CA ASP A 126 -2.13 -17.40 -4.41
C ASP A 126 -2.00 -17.89 -2.96
N ASP A 127 -0.90 -18.53 -2.63
CA ASP A 127 -0.61 -19.04 -1.27
C ASP A 127 0.23 -18.07 -0.45
N GLY A 128 0.58 -16.88 -0.99
CA GLY A 128 1.53 -15.97 -0.38
C GLY A 128 2.95 -16.54 -0.36
N ASN A 129 3.82 -15.96 0.48
CA ASN A 129 5.19 -16.42 0.69
C ASN A 129 5.72 -16.03 2.07
N GLU A 130 7.02 -16.18 2.31
CA GLU A 130 7.63 -15.86 3.62
C GLU A 130 7.41 -14.41 4.08
N ALA A 131 7.24 -13.46 3.15
CA ALA A 131 7.08 -12.04 3.43
C ALA A 131 5.63 -11.57 3.38
N PHE A 132 4.77 -12.27 2.64
CA PHE A 132 3.41 -11.82 2.34
C PHE A 132 2.37 -12.89 2.65
N ASP A 133 1.31 -12.46 3.32
CA ASP A 133 0.08 -13.25 3.38
C ASP A 133 -0.48 -13.48 1.95
N PRO A 134 -1.29 -14.53 1.74
CA PRO A 134 -1.97 -14.77 0.47
C PRO A 134 -2.74 -13.55 -0.04
N THR A 135 -2.81 -13.42 -1.36
CA THR A 135 -3.62 -12.39 -2.01
C THR A 135 -5.07 -12.48 -1.57
N SER A 136 -5.59 -11.35 -1.10
CA SER A 136 -6.97 -11.24 -0.63
C SER A 136 -7.83 -10.41 -1.59
N PHE A 137 -9.12 -10.81 -1.69
CA PHE A 137 -10.14 -10.14 -2.48
C PHE A 137 -11.31 -9.73 -1.59
N GLN A 138 -11.80 -8.50 -1.75
CA GLN A 138 -12.96 -7.99 -1.04
C GLN A 138 -13.87 -7.18 -1.96
N ILE A 139 -15.18 -7.45 -1.87
CA ILE A 139 -16.19 -6.56 -2.45
C ILE A 139 -16.51 -5.49 -1.40
N SER A 140 -16.28 -4.22 -1.75
CA SER A 140 -16.46 -3.09 -0.83
C SER A 140 -17.84 -2.45 -0.94
N ASN A 141 -18.45 -2.48 -2.13
CA ASN A 141 -19.79 -1.95 -2.37
C ASN A 141 -20.56 -2.82 -3.36
N ILE A 142 -21.88 -2.83 -3.20
CA ILE A 142 -22.82 -3.42 -4.16
C ILE A 142 -24.08 -2.55 -4.22
N SER A 143 -24.55 -2.24 -5.41
CA SER A 143 -25.73 -1.41 -5.64
C SER A 143 -26.56 -1.98 -6.79
N SER A 144 -27.86 -2.08 -6.58
CA SER A 144 -28.83 -2.48 -7.60
C SER A 144 -30.26 -2.12 -7.18
N GLY A 145 -31.14 -2.01 -8.15
CA GLY A 145 -32.57 -1.85 -7.94
C GLY A 145 -33.04 -0.42 -7.72
N THR A 146 -34.36 -0.24 -7.81
CA THR A 146 -35.04 1.05 -7.68
C THR A 146 -35.75 1.24 -6.34
N GLY A 147 -35.70 0.22 -5.45
CA GLY A 147 -36.49 0.18 -4.21
C GLY A 147 -37.91 -0.35 -4.37
N ALA A 148 -38.39 -0.60 -5.59
CA ALA A 148 -39.73 -1.13 -5.86
C ALA A 148 -39.73 -2.66 -5.72
N HIS A 149 -40.65 -3.22 -4.92
CA HIS A 149 -40.74 -4.67 -4.65
C HIS A 149 -41.13 -5.51 -5.85
N ASN A 150 -41.78 -4.92 -6.83
CA ASN A 150 -42.33 -5.61 -8.01
C ASN A 150 -41.52 -5.40 -9.30
N VAL A 151 -40.31 -4.87 -9.20
CA VAL A 151 -39.44 -4.60 -10.35
C VAL A 151 -38.13 -5.34 -10.20
N VAL A 152 -37.78 -6.19 -11.17
CA VAL A 152 -36.42 -6.72 -11.35
C VAL A 152 -35.55 -5.63 -11.94
N PRO A 153 -34.39 -5.30 -11.41
CA PRO A 153 -33.50 -4.27 -11.95
C PRO A 153 -32.87 -4.69 -13.28
N GLY A 154 -32.43 -3.71 -14.06
CA GLY A 154 -31.73 -3.93 -15.33
C GLY A 154 -30.21 -4.03 -15.18
N GLU A 155 -29.65 -3.59 -14.05
CA GLU A 155 -28.21 -3.60 -13.81
C GLU A 155 -27.89 -3.76 -12.34
N LEU A 156 -26.67 -4.24 -12.07
CA LEU A 156 -26.06 -4.30 -10.75
C LEU A 156 -24.62 -3.80 -10.87
N GLU A 157 -24.19 -2.96 -9.95
CA GLU A 157 -22.81 -2.48 -9.84
C GLU A 157 -22.19 -2.98 -8.54
N LEU A 158 -20.94 -3.43 -8.62
CA LEU A 158 -20.12 -3.73 -7.46
C LEU A 158 -18.71 -3.17 -7.61
N THR A 159 -18.14 -2.70 -6.51
CA THR A 159 -16.75 -2.30 -6.42
C THR A 159 -15.99 -3.26 -5.53
N PHE A 160 -14.76 -3.54 -5.91
CA PHE A 160 -13.91 -4.51 -5.23
C PHE A 160 -12.45 -4.07 -5.19
N ASN A 161 -11.67 -4.73 -4.33
CA ASN A 161 -10.24 -4.51 -4.24
C ASN A 161 -9.50 -5.80 -3.93
N PHE A 162 -8.36 -5.98 -4.59
CA PHE A 162 -7.33 -6.95 -4.28
C PHE A 162 -6.24 -6.30 -3.44
N ARG A 163 -5.78 -7.01 -2.40
CA ARG A 163 -4.48 -6.78 -1.77
C ARG A 163 -3.62 -7.97 -2.11
N PHE A 164 -2.66 -7.77 -3.01
CA PHE A 164 -1.95 -8.88 -3.62
C PHE A 164 -0.47 -8.95 -3.24
N SER A 165 0.03 -10.19 -3.16
CA SER A 165 1.40 -10.53 -2.84
C SER A 165 2.29 -10.40 -4.08
N THR A 166 3.59 -10.65 -3.91
CA THR A 166 4.54 -10.74 -5.04
C THR A 166 4.39 -12.02 -5.87
N GLU A 167 3.53 -12.96 -5.44
CA GLU A 167 3.20 -14.18 -6.19
C GLU A 167 2.16 -13.92 -7.30
N SER A 168 1.43 -12.81 -7.19
CA SER A 168 0.43 -12.38 -8.18
C SER A 168 0.89 -11.12 -8.90
N THR A 169 0.41 -10.93 -10.13
CA THR A 169 0.58 -9.70 -10.90
C THR A 169 -0.77 -9.09 -11.25
N GLU A 170 -0.78 -7.82 -11.63
CA GLU A 170 -1.97 -7.15 -12.16
C GLU A 170 -2.62 -7.98 -13.29
N ASP A 171 -1.80 -8.41 -14.26
CA ASP A 171 -2.29 -9.17 -15.41
C ASP A 171 -2.85 -10.54 -15.03
N SER A 172 -2.20 -11.27 -14.11
CA SER A 172 -2.69 -12.56 -13.65
C SER A 172 -4.04 -12.45 -12.95
N LEU A 173 -4.19 -11.46 -12.06
CA LEU A 173 -5.43 -11.22 -11.34
C LEU A 173 -6.58 -10.81 -12.27
N LYS A 174 -6.31 -9.92 -13.21
CA LYS A 174 -7.28 -9.53 -14.24
C LYS A 174 -7.72 -10.73 -15.08
N PHE A 175 -6.77 -11.49 -15.57
CA PHE A 175 -7.05 -12.68 -16.38
C PHE A 175 -7.91 -13.70 -15.63
N GLU A 176 -7.57 -14.01 -14.39
CA GLU A 176 -8.31 -14.98 -13.57
C GLU A 176 -9.70 -14.49 -13.20
N PHE A 177 -9.85 -13.20 -12.86
CA PHE A 177 -11.15 -12.59 -12.57
C PHE A 177 -12.06 -12.60 -13.81
N GLU A 178 -11.54 -12.13 -14.95
CA GLU A 178 -12.31 -12.08 -16.19
C GLU A 178 -12.65 -13.48 -16.74
N SER A 179 -11.81 -14.49 -16.47
CA SER A 179 -12.12 -15.88 -16.81
C SER A 179 -13.37 -16.36 -16.06
N ILE A 180 -13.53 -15.98 -14.78
CA ILE A 180 -14.73 -16.32 -14.01
C ILE A 180 -15.99 -15.66 -14.61
N LEU A 181 -15.89 -14.40 -15.05
CA LEU A 181 -17.00 -13.69 -15.69
C LEU A 181 -17.41 -14.36 -17.00
N LYS A 182 -16.45 -14.79 -17.81
CA LYS A 182 -16.67 -15.50 -19.08
C LYS A 182 -17.31 -16.87 -18.85
N ASP A 183 -16.83 -17.62 -17.86
CA ASP A 183 -17.38 -18.94 -17.51
C ASP A 183 -18.85 -18.86 -17.05
N LEU A 184 -19.26 -17.72 -16.50
CA LEU A 184 -20.62 -17.46 -16.09
C LEU A 184 -21.49 -16.83 -17.20
N GLU A 185 -20.91 -16.62 -18.39
CA GLU A 185 -21.57 -16.02 -19.56
C GLU A 185 -22.26 -14.69 -19.22
N LEU A 186 -21.66 -13.88 -18.35
CA LEU A 186 -22.25 -12.60 -17.93
C LEU A 186 -22.09 -11.55 -19.03
N ASP A 187 -23.13 -10.72 -19.19
CA ASP A 187 -23.05 -9.47 -19.92
C ASP A 187 -22.61 -8.37 -18.94
N TYR A 188 -21.42 -7.76 -19.19
CA TYR A 188 -20.81 -6.86 -18.21
C TYR A 188 -19.97 -5.75 -18.82
N GLU A 189 -19.78 -4.71 -18.03
CA GLU A 189 -18.69 -3.72 -18.17
C GLU A 189 -17.78 -3.83 -16.94
N LEU A 190 -16.47 -3.75 -17.17
CA LEU A 190 -15.45 -3.84 -16.12
C LEU A 190 -14.41 -2.76 -16.31
N SER A 191 -14.13 -2.02 -15.24
CA SER A 191 -13.01 -1.09 -15.16
C SER A 191 -12.05 -1.50 -14.04
N TRP A 192 -10.76 -1.26 -14.26
CA TRP A 192 -9.69 -1.57 -13.34
C TRP A 192 -8.98 -0.30 -12.88
N ASP A 193 -8.51 -0.29 -11.63
CA ASP A 193 -7.76 0.80 -11.03
C ASP A 193 -6.59 0.23 -10.22
N LEU A 194 -5.39 0.27 -10.82
CA LEU A 194 -4.16 -0.14 -10.13
C LEU A 194 -3.66 1.03 -9.27
N ASN A 195 -3.71 0.86 -7.95
CA ASN A 195 -3.16 1.82 -7.00
C ASN A 195 -1.66 1.61 -6.75
N GLY A 196 -1.14 0.41 -6.99
CA GLY A 196 0.29 0.11 -6.93
C GLY A 196 0.61 -1.36 -6.95
N ASN A 197 1.80 -1.66 -7.47
CA ASN A 197 2.36 -3.01 -7.46
C ASN A 197 2.94 -3.34 -6.06
N PRO A 198 3.03 -4.64 -5.71
CA PRO A 198 3.73 -5.04 -4.50
C PRO A 198 5.23 -4.81 -4.67
N TYR A 199 5.91 -4.52 -3.57
CA TYR A 199 7.37 -4.50 -3.54
C TYR A 199 7.90 -5.19 -2.29
N TYR A 200 9.15 -5.67 -2.37
CA TYR A 200 9.83 -6.34 -1.27
C TYR A 200 11.33 -6.15 -1.36
N THR A 201 11.93 -5.61 -0.31
CA THR A 201 13.37 -5.43 -0.18
C THR A 201 14.00 -6.76 0.24
N LYS A 202 14.64 -7.46 -0.71
CA LYS A 202 15.27 -8.77 -0.49
C LYS A 202 16.63 -8.65 0.19
N ASP A 203 17.43 -7.66 -0.24
CA ASP A 203 18.77 -7.45 0.26
C ASP A 203 18.77 -7.06 1.73
N ASN A 204 19.82 -7.40 2.44
CA ASN A 204 19.86 -7.24 3.88
C ASN A 204 20.63 -6.00 4.31
N PHE A 205 21.44 -5.40 3.46
CA PHE A 205 22.36 -4.35 3.85
C PHE A 205 21.67 -3.18 4.56
N PHE A 206 20.69 -2.56 3.90
CA PHE A 206 19.98 -1.44 4.50
C PHE A 206 19.05 -1.85 5.65
N LYS A 207 18.41 -3.02 5.55
CA LYS A 207 17.60 -3.59 6.63
C LYS A 207 18.42 -3.78 7.91
N ASP A 208 19.63 -4.32 7.80
CA ASP A 208 20.52 -4.58 8.93
C ASP A 208 20.98 -3.26 9.59
N ILE A 209 21.28 -2.23 8.80
CA ILE A 209 21.59 -0.89 9.30
C ILE A 209 20.41 -0.31 10.08
N VAL A 210 19.20 -0.36 9.52
CA VAL A 210 18.00 0.15 10.19
C VAL A 210 17.72 -0.61 11.48
N CYS A 211 17.82 -1.94 11.45
CA CYS A 211 17.63 -2.79 12.64
C CYS A 211 18.67 -2.50 13.73
N ALA A 212 19.95 -2.44 13.38
CA ALA A 212 21.02 -2.17 14.32
C ALA A 212 20.89 -0.78 14.95
N SER A 213 20.59 0.24 14.14
CA SER A 213 20.37 1.61 14.60
C SER A 213 19.18 1.71 15.55
N SER A 214 18.09 1.02 15.22
CA SER A 214 16.90 0.97 16.08
C SER A 214 17.18 0.29 17.40
N GLU A 215 17.89 -0.86 17.39
CA GLU A 215 18.27 -1.61 18.60
C GLU A 215 19.19 -0.80 19.50
N GLU A 216 20.15 -0.06 18.94
CA GLU A 216 21.07 0.76 19.72
C GLU A 216 20.36 1.88 20.51
N ILE A 217 19.32 2.50 19.90
CA ILE A 217 18.56 3.60 20.54
C ILE A 217 17.45 3.09 21.45
N THR A 218 16.79 1.98 21.08
CA THR A 218 15.59 1.52 21.79
C THR A 218 15.86 0.35 22.74
N GLY A 219 16.93 -0.41 22.51
CA GLY A 219 17.26 -1.65 23.23
C GLY A 219 16.56 -2.90 22.67
N TYR A 220 15.85 -2.79 21.53
CA TYR A 220 15.20 -3.92 20.85
C TYR A 220 15.21 -3.75 19.32
N LYS A 221 15.19 -4.87 18.61
CA LYS A 221 15.09 -4.91 17.15
C LYS A 221 13.65 -4.75 16.69
N PRO A 222 13.38 -4.02 15.58
CA PRO A 222 12.07 -4.04 14.94
C PRO A 222 11.71 -5.42 14.41
N GLU A 223 10.43 -5.79 14.51
CA GLU A 223 9.87 -6.86 13.70
C GLU A 223 9.81 -6.41 12.24
N LEU A 224 10.42 -7.19 11.34
CA LEU A 224 10.37 -6.92 9.92
C LEU A 224 9.18 -7.64 9.28
N ASN A 225 8.31 -6.91 8.58
CA ASN A 225 7.20 -7.51 7.85
C ASN A 225 6.73 -6.62 6.69
N ALA A 226 5.76 -7.12 5.89
CA ALA A 226 5.17 -6.41 4.75
C ALA A 226 3.65 -6.15 4.93
N LYS A 227 3.20 -6.02 6.19
CA LYS A 227 1.79 -5.81 6.54
C LYS A 227 1.36 -4.36 6.37
N GLY A 228 0.04 -4.13 6.30
CA GLY A 228 -0.58 -2.80 6.27
C GLY A 228 -1.05 -2.35 4.89
N GLY A 229 -1.29 -1.06 4.78
CA GLY A 229 -1.71 -0.39 3.53
C GLY A 229 -0.57 -0.24 2.54
N THR A 230 -0.76 0.56 1.52
CA THR A 230 0.30 0.97 0.59
C THR A 230 1.00 2.24 1.10
N SER A 231 2.11 2.63 0.48
CA SER A 231 2.87 3.84 0.79
C SER A 231 3.54 4.38 -0.49
N ASP A 232 4.07 5.59 -0.43
CA ASP A 232 4.84 6.18 -1.52
C ASP A 232 6.13 5.42 -1.86
N GLY A 233 6.60 4.53 -0.98
CA GLY A 233 7.70 3.60 -1.26
C GLY A 233 7.47 2.76 -2.53
N ARG A 234 6.22 2.48 -2.89
CA ARG A 234 5.88 1.74 -4.12
C ARG A 234 6.39 2.40 -5.41
N PHE A 235 6.47 3.71 -5.45
CA PHE A 235 6.98 4.45 -6.60
C PHE A 235 8.50 4.36 -6.68
N VAL A 236 9.18 4.52 -5.54
CA VAL A 236 10.65 4.42 -5.45
C VAL A 236 11.13 3.00 -5.75
N ALA A 237 10.33 1.98 -5.46
CA ALA A 237 10.62 0.57 -5.76
C ALA A 237 10.89 0.32 -7.26
N ALA A 238 10.33 1.14 -8.17
CA ALA A 238 10.59 1.06 -9.61
C ALA A 238 12.07 1.35 -9.99
N MET A 239 12.84 1.95 -9.08
CA MET A 239 14.26 2.27 -9.27
C MET A 239 15.22 1.18 -8.75
N ASN A 240 14.71 0.00 -8.37
CA ASN A 240 15.47 -1.09 -7.73
C ASN A 240 16.15 -0.67 -6.40
N THR A 241 15.54 0.23 -5.67
CA THR A 241 16.01 0.77 -4.41
C THR A 241 15.74 -0.19 -3.26
N GLU A 242 16.68 -0.33 -2.31
CA GLU A 242 16.39 -0.97 -1.02
C GLU A 242 15.54 -0.03 -0.16
N ILE A 243 14.30 -0.44 0.14
CA ILE A 243 13.33 0.38 0.86
C ILE A 243 13.05 -0.24 2.22
N VAL A 244 13.15 0.58 3.25
CA VAL A 244 12.66 0.26 4.59
C VAL A 244 11.73 1.37 5.05
N GLU A 245 10.60 1.02 5.62
CA GLU A 245 9.71 1.99 6.22
C GLU A 245 9.79 1.87 7.74
N LEU A 246 10.05 2.97 8.39
CA LEU A 246 10.14 3.07 9.85
C LEU A 246 9.64 4.45 10.29
N GLY A 247 8.65 4.47 11.15
CA GLY A 247 8.07 5.72 11.65
C GLY A 247 7.36 5.58 12.98
N PRO A 248 6.52 6.55 13.33
CA PRO A 248 5.89 6.63 14.64
C PRO A 248 4.87 5.52 14.90
N VAL A 249 4.36 5.50 16.12
CA VAL A 249 3.28 4.60 16.52
C VAL A 249 1.97 4.97 15.81
N ASN A 250 1.31 3.96 15.24
CA ASN A 250 0.13 4.12 14.36
C ASN A 250 -1.22 4.12 15.07
N LYS A 251 -1.26 4.08 16.40
CA LYS A 251 -2.52 3.89 17.16
C LYS A 251 -3.59 4.94 16.93
N SER A 252 -3.20 6.18 16.57
CA SER A 252 -4.13 7.29 16.41
C SER A 252 -4.28 7.80 14.98
N ILE A 253 -3.64 7.13 14.00
CA ILE A 253 -3.74 7.54 12.58
C ILE A 253 -5.19 7.50 12.09
N HIS A 254 -5.56 8.44 11.23
CA HIS A 254 -6.91 8.60 10.64
C HIS A 254 -8.03 8.75 11.69
N GLN A 255 -7.69 9.16 12.91
CA GLN A 255 -8.65 9.38 13.99
C GLN A 255 -8.72 10.87 14.39
N ILE A 256 -9.82 11.23 15.04
CA ILE A 256 -9.93 12.53 15.70
C ILE A 256 -8.88 12.57 16.82
N ASP A 257 -8.21 13.73 17.00
CA ASP A 257 -7.13 13.92 17.97
C ASP A 257 -5.88 13.04 17.70
N GLU A 258 -5.57 12.79 16.44
CA GLU A 258 -4.33 12.14 16.02
C GLU A 258 -3.11 12.81 16.68
N HIS A 259 -2.26 12.01 17.29
CA HIS A 259 -1.14 12.51 18.09
C HIS A 259 0.06 11.56 18.09
N VAL A 260 1.21 12.08 18.53
CA VAL A 260 2.44 11.31 18.79
C VAL A 260 2.97 11.64 20.18
N SER A 261 3.67 10.70 20.79
CA SER A 261 4.42 10.96 22.02
C SER A 261 5.65 11.82 21.69
N VAL A 262 5.86 12.90 22.45
CA VAL A 262 7.06 13.75 22.30
C VAL A 262 8.33 12.96 22.54
N ASN A 263 8.34 12.06 23.52
CA ASN A 263 9.49 11.20 23.79
C ASN A 263 9.78 10.23 22.62
N ASP A 264 8.75 9.71 21.96
CA ASP A 264 8.91 8.83 20.82
C ASP A 264 9.39 9.60 19.58
N LEU A 265 8.97 10.85 19.43
CA LEU A 265 9.48 11.72 18.37
C LEU A 265 10.98 11.95 18.50
N TRP A 266 11.49 12.23 19.71
CA TRP A 266 12.94 12.37 19.93
C TRP A 266 13.69 11.06 19.67
N LYS A 267 13.17 9.92 20.14
CA LYS A 267 13.77 8.62 19.83
C LYS A 267 13.79 8.33 18.34
N LEU A 268 12.72 8.66 17.61
CA LEU A 268 12.66 8.47 16.17
C LEU A 268 13.72 9.33 15.46
N LYS A 269 13.89 10.58 15.87
CA LYS A 269 14.98 11.46 15.39
C LYS A 269 16.35 10.83 15.63
N ASP A 270 16.61 10.34 16.84
CA ASP A 270 17.89 9.72 17.20
C ASP A 270 18.15 8.44 16.40
N ILE A 271 17.10 7.64 16.12
CA ILE A 271 17.19 6.46 15.25
C ILE A 271 17.57 6.87 13.83
N TYR A 272 16.92 7.89 13.26
CA TYR A 272 17.22 8.36 11.92
C TYR A 272 18.63 8.92 11.79
N GLU A 273 19.08 9.68 12.76
CA GLU A 273 20.48 10.15 12.80
C GLU A 273 21.44 8.97 12.89
N LYS A 274 21.16 7.97 13.72
CA LYS A 274 21.98 6.77 13.85
C LYS A 274 22.05 5.94 12.58
N ILE A 275 20.95 5.84 11.84
CA ILE A 275 20.92 5.21 10.51
C ILE A 275 21.90 5.94 9.55
N LEU A 276 21.86 7.26 9.51
CA LEU A 276 22.78 8.05 8.68
C LEU A 276 24.25 7.84 9.08
N ILE A 277 24.53 7.82 10.39
CA ILE A 277 25.90 7.57 10.91
C ILE A 277 26.38 6.17 10.51
N ASN A 278 25.57 5.14 10.77
CA ASN A 278 25.95 3.76 10.48
C ASN A 278 26.10 3.52 8.97
N LEU A 279 25.21 4.11 8.15
CA LEU A 279 25.34 4.08 6.69
C LEU A 279 26.63 4.73 6.22
N ASN A 280 26.98 5.92 6.73
CA ASN A 280 28.20 6.66 6.36
C ASN A 280 29.48 5.91 6.72
N GLN A 281 29.45 5.09 7.79
CA GLN A 281 30.57 4.26 8.20
C GLN A 281 30.70 2.97 7.39
N SER A 282 29.60 2.50 6.79
CA SER A 282 29.54 1.24 6.07
C SER A 282 29.81 1.37 4.57
N LEU A 283 29.74 2.59 4.03
CA LEU A 283 30.08 2.97 2.65
C LEU A 283 31.47 3.60 2.57
#